data_e935167af535330cb4dda039c32ece34
#
_entry.id   e935167af535330cb4dda039c32ece34
#
_cell.length_a   1.000
_cell.length_b   1.000
_cell.length_c   1.000
_cell.angle_alpha   90.00
_cell.angle_beta   90.00
_cell.angle_gamma   90.00
#
_symmetry.space_group_name_H-M   'P 1'
#
loop_
_entity.id
_entity.type
_entity.pdbx_description
1 polymer ?
#
loop_
_entity_poly.entity_id
_entity_poly.type
_entity_poly.pdbx_seq_one_letter_code
_entity_poly.pdbx_strand_id
1 'polypeptide(L)'
;MSTYTRPVMLLLSGLLLLTLAIAVLNTLVPLWLAQEHMSTWQVGVVSSSYFTGNLVGTLLTGYVIKRIGFNRSYYLASFIFAAGCAGLGLMIGFWSWLAWRFVAGVGCAMIWVVVESALMCSGTSRNRGRLLAAYMMVYYVGTFLGQLLVSKVSTELMSVLPWVTGLTLAAILPLLFTRVLNQQAENHDSTSITSMLKLRQARLGVNGCIISGIVLGSLYGLMPLFLNHKGVSNASIGFWMAVLVSAGILGQWPIGRLADKFGRLLVLRVQVFVVILGSIAMLSQAAMAPALFILGAAGFTLYPVAMAWACEKVEHHQLVAMNQALLLSYTVGSLLGPSFTAMLMQNFSDNLLFIMIASVSFIYLLMLLRNAGHTPKPVAHV
;
A
#
# COMPACT_ATOMS: atom_id res chain seq x y z
N MET A 1 27.64 -17.11 -3.91
CA MET A 1 26.28 -17.55 -4.27
C MET A 1 25.51 -16.35 -4.82
N SER A 2 24.81 -16.51 -5.93
CA SER A 2 24.01 -15.44 -6.55
C SER A 2 22.88 -15.03 -5.61
N THR A 3 22.69 -13.72 -5.39
CA THR A 3 21.59 -13.16 -4.58
C THR A 3 20.22 -13.52 -5.17
N TYR A 4 20.16 -13.66 -6.48
CA TYR A 4 18.95 -13.98 -7.23
C TYR A 4 18.96 -15.45 -7.64
N THR A 5 18.49 -16.31 -6.76
CA THR A 5 18.32 -17.73 -7.05
C THR A 5 17.07 -17.95 -7.92
N ARG A 6 17.01 -19.09 -8.63
CA ARG A 6 15.84 -19.43 -9.46
C ARG A 6 14.51 -19.35 -8.68
N PRO A 7 14.39 -19.86 -7.44
CA PRO A 7 13.14 -19.68 -6.66
C PRO A 7 12.76 -18.23 -6.42
N VAL A 8 13.74 -17.38 -6.11
CA VAL A 8 13.51 -15.95 -5.88
C VAL A 8 13.01 -15.25 -7.16
N MET A 9 13.63 -15.53 -8.30
CA MET A 9 13.21 -14.94 -9.58
C MET A 9 11.79 -15.37 -9.97
N LEU A 10 11.46 -16.65 -9.76
CA LEU A 10 10.10 -17.16 -10.02
C LEU A 10 9.07 -16.55 -9.08
N LEU A 11 9.40 -16.35 -7.81
CA LEU A 11 8.53 -15.67 -6.85
C LEU A 11 8.28 -14.21 -7.26
N LEU A 12 9.33 -13.49 -7.66
CA LEU A 12 9.23 -12.10 -8.12
C LEU A 12 8.42 -11.98 -9.43
N SER A 13 8.54 -12.95 -10.35
CA SER A 13 7.73 -12.95 -11.58
C SER A 13 6.24 -13.18 -11.30
N GLY A 14 5.91 -14.08 -10.39
CA GLY A 14 4.53 -14.26 -9.90
C GLY A 14 3.98 -12.98 -9.25
N LEU A 15 4.82 -12.33 -8.42
CA LEU A 15 4.48 -11.06 -7.81
C LEU A 15 4.17 -9.96 -8.84
N LEU A 16 4.93 -9.89 -9.93
CA LEU A 16 4.69 -8.92 -11.01
C LEU A 16 3.28 -9.08 -11.60
N LEU A 17 2.86 -10.31 -11.90
CA LEU A 17 1.52 -10.59 -12.42
C LEU A 17 0.42 -10.20 -11.44
N LEU A 18 0.63 -10.49 -10.16
CA LEU A 18 -0.32 -10.12 -9.09
C LEU A 18 -0.43 -8.62 -8.92
N THR A 19 0.69 -7.89 -8.94
CA THR A 19 0.67 -6.43 -8.79
C THR A 19 0.00 -5.73 -9.97
N LEU A 20 0.15 -6.25 -11.19
CA LEU A 20 -0.60 -5.79 -12.36
C LEU A 20 -2.11 -5.93 -12.11
N ALA A 21 -2.57 -7.11 -11.71
CA ALA A 21 -3.98 -7.39 -11.46
C ALA A 21 -4.55 -6.48 -10.34
N ILE A 22 -3.82 -6.35 -9.24
CA ILE A 22 -4.20 -5.51 -8.09
C ILE A 22 -4.32 -4.03 -8.51
N ALA A 23 -3.36 -3.52 -9.27
CA ALA A 23 -3.35 -2.12 -9.70
C ALA A 23 -4.53 -1.79 -10.61
N VAL A 24 -4.85 -2.67 -11.55
CA VAL A 24 -6.03 -2.53 -12.44
C VAL A 24 -7.31 -2.50 -11.63
N LEU A 25 -7.50 -3.45 -10.71
CA LEU A 25 -8.72 -3.52 -9.90
C LEU A 25 -8.87 -2.31 -8.97
N ASN A 26 -7.81 -1.85 -8.34
CA ASN A 26 -7.87 -0.70 -7.44
C ASN A 26 -8.30 0.58 -8.15
N THR A 27 -8.03 0.70 -9.43
CA THR A 27 -8.47 1.85 -10.25
C THR A 27 -9.87 1.64 -10.82
N LEU A 28 -10.17 0.45 -11.33
CA LEU A 28 -11.45 0.20 -12.02
C LEU A 28 -12.62 -0.03 -11.08
N VAL A 29 -12.41 -0.63 -9.90
CA VAL A 29 -13.52 -0.89 -8.96
C VAL A 29 -14.27 0.37 -8.56
N PRO A 30 -13.64 1.49 -8.16
CA PRO A 30 -14.35 2.74 -7.91
C PRO A 30 -15.13 3.26 -9.13
N LEU A 31 -14.57 3.09 -10.35
CA LEU A 31 -15.20 3.52 -11.59
C LEU A 31 -16.42 2.66 -11.94
N TRP A 32 -16.34 1.34 -11.77
CA TRP A 32 -17.47 0.43 -11.98
C TRP A 32 -18.60 0.70 -11.00
N LEU A 33 -18.29 0.97 -9.73
CA LEU A 33 -19.29 1.34 -8.72
C LEU A 33 -19.99 2.65 -9.10
N ALA A 34 -19.24 3.62 -9.64
CA ALA A 34 -19.83 4.88 -10.13
C ALA A 34 -20.73 4.66 -11.36
N GLN A 35 -20.36 3.77 -12.28
CA GLN A 35 -21.19 3.39 -13.43
C GLN A 35 -22.51 2.72 -13.02
N GLU A 36 -22.51 1.96 -11.93
CA GLU A 36 -23.69 1.36 -11.32
C GLU A 36 -24.49 2.35 -10.44
N HIS A 37 -24.23 3.64 -10.59
CA HIS A 37 -24.90 4.72 -9.86
C HIS A 37 -24.82 4.62 -8.33
N MET A 38 -23.77 3.97 -7.80
CA MET A 38 -23.54 3.92 -6.37
C MET A 38 -23.06 5.28 -5.84
N SER A 39 -23.50 5.62 -4.64
CA SER A 39 -23.12 6.88 -4.01
C SER A 39 -21.62 6.91 -3.68
N THR A 40 -21.03 8.11 -3.64
CA THR A 40 -19.61 8.31 -3.28
C THR A 40 -19.25 7.64 -1.96
N TRP A 41 -20.14 7.69 -0.97
CA TRP A 41 -19.97 7.01 0.31
C TRP A 41 -19.86 5.48 0.13
N GLN A 42 -20.74 4.88 -0.68
CA GLN A 42 -20.69 3.44 -0.96
C GLN A 42 -19.38 3.03 -1.61
N VAL A 43 -18.87 3.82 -2.56
CA VAL A 43 -17.55 3.61 -3.17
C VAL A 43 -16.43 3.63 -2.13
N GLY A 44 -16.45 4.61 -1.22
CA GLY A 44 -15.47 4.70 -0.14
C GLY A 44 -15.52 3.52 0.82
N VAL A 45 -16.72 3.07 1.20
CA VAL A 45 -16.91 1.90 2.09
C VAL A 45 -16.43 0.61 1.43
N VAL A 46 -16.72 0.40 0.15
CA VAL A 46 -16.21 -0.76 -0.61
C VAL A 46 -14.68 -0.72 -0.73
N SER A 47 -14.08 0.44 -0.93
CA SER A 47 -12.62 0.61 -0.90
C SER A 47 -12.03 0.30 0.47
N SER A 48 -12.66 0.77 1.54
CA SER A 48 -12.25 0.46 2.92
C SER A 48 -12.41 -1.01 3.29
N SER A 49 -13.40 -1.69 2.73
CA SER A 49 -13.59 -3.13 2.92
C SER A 49 -12.39 -3.94 2.45
N TYR A 50 -11.77 -3.55 1.34
CA TYR A 50 -10.52 -4.15 0.87
C TYR A 50 -9.39 -4.01 1.89
N PHE A 51 -9.22 -2.85 2.49
CA PHE A 51 -8.19 -2.63 3.53
C PHE A 51 -8.54 -3.36 4.85
N THR A 52 -9.82 -3.53 5.16
CA THR A 52 -10.26 -4.39 6.27
C THR A 52 -9.85 -5.85 6.02
N GLY A 53 -10.06 -6.33 4.80
CA GLY A 53 -9.57 -7.63 4.36
C GLY A 53 -8.05 -7.76 4.47
N ASN A 54 -7.31 -6.73 4.08
CA ASN A 54 -5.86 -6.69 4.23
C ASN A 54 -5.43 -6.84 5.71
N LEU A 55 -6.10 -6.17 6.62
CA LEU A 55 -5.83 -6.28 8.06
C LEU A 55 -6.01 -7.73 8.54
N VAL A 56 -7.14 -8.33 8.22
CA VAL A 56 -7.46 -9.71 8.61
C VAL A 56 -6.48 -10.70 7.98
N GLY A 57 -6.19 -10.55 6.69
CA GLY A 57 -5.23 -11.38 5.97
C GLY A 57 -3.83 -11.33 6.59
N THR A 58 -3.35 -10.13 6.92
CA THR A 58 -2.05 -9.96 7.59
C THR A 58 -1.97 -10.71 8.92
N LEU A 59 -3.01 -10.61 9.74
CA LEU A 59 -3.06 -11.28 11.06
C LEU A 59 -3.11 -12.81 10.93
N LEU A 60 -3.83 -13.33 9.94
CA LEU A 60 -4.01 -14.77 9.76
C LEU A 60 -2.81 -15.46 9.10
N THR A 61 -2.04 -14.75 8.29
CA THR A 61 -1.01 -15.35 7.41
C THR A 61 0.07 -16.07 8.20
N GLY A 62 0.54 -15.51 9.33
CA GLY A 62 1.56 -16.15 10.16
C GLY A 62 1.13 -17.53 10.65
N TYR A 63 -0.14 -17.68 11.04
CA TYR A 63 -0.70 -18.97 11.45
C TYR A 63 -0.81 -19.95 10.26
N VAL A 64 -1.23 -19.46 9.10
CA VAL A 64 -1.36 -20.28 7.88
C VAL A 64 0.01 -20.79 7.43
N ILE A 65 1.05 -19.94 7.39
CA ILE A 65 2.41 -20.33 7.04
C ILE A 65 2.95 -21.42 7.98
N LYS A 66 2.72 -21.28 9.29
CA LYS A 66 3.14 -22.28 10.26
C LYS A 66 2.49 -23.65 10.05
N ARG A 67 1.22 -23.68 9.59
CA ARG A 67 0.48 -24.93 9.37
C ARG A 67 0.79 -25.61 8.04
N ILE A 68 0.85 -24.87 6.94
CA ILE A 68 0.91 -25.47 5.59
C ILE A 68 2.17 -25.08 4.79
N GLY A 69 3.04 -24.21 5.35
CA GLY A 69 4.28 -23.76 4.72
C GLY A 69 4.07 -22.66 3.68
N PHE A 70 5.19 -22.07 3.18
CA PHE A 70 5.16 -20.91 2.30
C PHE A 70 4.46 -21.17 0.95
N ASN A 71 4.80 -22.24 0.23
CA ASN A 71 4.24 -22.50 -1.09
C ASN A 71 2.73 -22.70 -1.06
N ARG A 72 2.24 -23.53 -0.14
CA ARG A 72 0.79 -23.78 -0.02
C ARG A 72 0.04 -22.53 0.44
N SER A 73 0.66 -21.73 1.33
CA SER A 73 0.09 -20.46 1.76
C SER A 73 -0.04 -19.47 0.61
N TYR A 74 0.98 -19.42 -0.28
CA TYR A 74 0.94 -18.60 -1.48
C TYR A 74 -0.19 -19.04 -2.45
N TYR A 75 -0.34 -20.35 -2.68
CA TYR A 75 -1.42 -20.86 -3.53
C TYR A 75 -2.78 -20.56 -2.95
N LEU A 76 -2.99 -20.80 -1.66
CA LEU A 76 -4.23 -20.48 -0.96
C LEU A 76 -4.55 -18.98 -1.08
N ALA A 77 -3.58 -18.12 -0.81
CA ALA A 77 -3.74 -16.67 -0.89
C ALA A 77 -4.10 -16.22 -2.32
N SER A 78 -3.43 -16.77 -3.33
CA SER A 78 -3.72 -16.46 -4.73
C SER A 78 -5.12 -16.94 -5.16
N PHE A 79 -5.57 -18.10 -4.69
CA PHE A 79 -6.94 -18.57 -4.92
C PHE A 79 -7.98 -17.70 -4.24
N ILE A 80 -7.74 -17.28 -2.98
CA ILE A 80 -8.63 -16.36 -2.26
C ILE A 80 -8.73 -15.02 -3.01
N PHE A 81 -7.60 -14.49 -3.48
CA PHE A 81 -7.59 -13.24 -4.24
C PHE A 81 -8.31 -13.40 -5.59
N ALA A 82 -8.05 -14.49 -6.33
CA ALA A 82 -8.74 -14.78 -7.59
C ALA A 82 -10.26 -14.97 -7.40
N ALA A 83 -10.68 -15.62 -6.31
CA ALA A 83 -12.10 -15.75 -5.97
C ALA A 83 -12.72 -14.37 -5.66
N GLY A 84 -12.01 -13.49 -4.94
CA GLY A 84 -12.44 -12.12 -4.72
C GLY A 84 -12.60 -11.33 -6.01
N CYS A 85 -11.69 -11.52 -6.98
CA CYS A 85 -11.77 -10.89 -8.31
C CYS A 85 -12.96 -11.41 -9.10
N ALA A 86 -13.08 -12.73 -9.24
CA ALA A 86 -14.17 -13.37 -10.02
C ALA A 86 -15.54 -13.07 -9.41
N GLY A 87 -15.62 -13.03 -8.08
CA GLY A 87 -16.85 -12.76 -7.34
C GLY A 87 -17.48 -11.40 -7.65
N LEU A 88 -16.69 -10.39 -8.04
CA LEU A 88 -17.21 -9.09 -8.46
C LEU A 88 -18.11 -9.19 -9.70
N GLY A 89 -17.92 -10.20 -10.56
CA GLY A 89 -18.75 -10.44 -11.73
C GLY A 89 -20.01 -11.26 -11.48
N LEU A 90 -20.13 -11.94 -10.32
CA LEU A 90 -21.26 -12.82 -10.05
C LEU A 90 -22.56 -12.07 -9.76
N MET A 91 -22.48 -10.97 -9.04
CA MET A 91 -23.63 -10.20 -8.60
C MET A 91 -23.25 -8.74 -8.40
N ILE A 92 -23.80 -7.88 -9.23
CA ILE A 92 -23.57 -6.43 -9.14
C ILE A 92 -24.46 -5.86 -8.02
N GLY A 93 -23.82 -5.28 -7.02
CA GLY A 93 -24.54 -4.69 -5.89
C GLY A 93 -23.62 -4.36 -4.72
N PHE A 94 -24.01 -3.36 -3.93
CA PHE A 94 -23.20 -2.84 -2.84
C PHE A 94 -22.73 -3.92 -1.86
N TRP A 95 -23.64 -4.75 -1.33
CA TRP A 95 -23.29 -5.77 -0.35
C TRP A 95 -22.43 -6.90 -0.91
N SER A 96 -22.69 -7.31 -2.16
CA SER A 96 -21.88 -8.31 -2.85
C SER A 96 -20.46 -7.80 -3.06
N TRP A 97 -20.33 -6.58 -3.56
CA TRP A 97 -19.00 -5.99 -3.83
C TRP A 97 -18.24 -5.68 -2.55
N LEU A 98 -18.92 -5.29 -1.48
CA LEU A 98 -18.35 -5.15 -0.14
C LEU A 98 -17.69 -6.47 0.31
N ALA A 99 -18.43 -7.59 0.19
CA ALA A 99 -17.95 -8.90 0.60
C ALA A 99 -16.78 -9.39 -0.27
N TRP A 100 -16.90 -9.28 -1.60
CA TRP A 100 -15.84 -9.75 -2.51
C TRP A 100 -14.58 -8.89 -2.45
N ARG A 101 -14.71 -7.60 -2.22
CA ARG A 101 -13.54 -6.72 -1.96
C ARG A 101 -12.85 -7.06 -0.65
N PHE A 102 -13.59 -7.40 0.40
CA PHE A 102 -13.01 -7.93 1.64
C PHE A 102 -12.22 -9.23 1.38
N VAL A 103 -12.81 -10.19 0.67
CA VAL A 103 -12.13 -11.46 0.31
C VAL A 103 -10.87 -11.19 -0.51
N ALA A 104 -10.95 -10.31 -1.51
CA ALA A 104 -9.77 -9.90 -2.29
C ALA A 104 -8.70 -9.26 -1.41
N GLY A 105 -9.08 -8.43 -0.45
CA GLY A 105 -8.16 -7.84 0.52
C GLY A 105 -7.43 -8.89 1.36
N VAL A 106 -8.17 -9.88 1.89
CA VAL A 106 -7.57 -11.00 2.64
C VAL A 106 -6.53 -11.72 1.81
N GLY A 107 -6.88 -12.13 0.58
CA GLY A 107 -5.96 -12.83 -0.33
C GLY A 107 -4.72 -11.99 -0.66
N CYS A 108 -4.93 -10.70 -0.97
CA CYS A 108 -3.85 -9.77 -1.29
C CYS A 108 -2.83 -9.65 -0.13
N ALA A 109 -3.29 -9.39 1.08
CA ALA A 109 -2.41 -9.25 2.24
C ALA A 109 -1.67 -10.55 2.54
N MET A 110 -2.34 -11.70 2.42
CA MET A 110 -1.70 -13.00 2.57
C MET A 110 -0.55 -13.19 1.58
N ILE A 111 -0.75 -12.79 0.30
CA ILE A 111 0.29 -12.86 -0.73
C ILE A 111 1.50 -12.02 -0.32
N TRP A 112 1.27 -10.76 0.10
CA TRP A 112 2.35 -9.86 0.53
C TRP A 112 3.17 -10.44 1.67
N VAL A 113 2.51 -10.88 2.73
CA VAL A 113 3.18 -11.45 3.90
C VAL A 113 3.95 -12.73 3.55
N VAL A 114 3.39 -13.60 2.72
CA VAL A 114 4.07 -14.83 2.29
C VAL A 114 5.30 -14.52 1.45
N VAL A 115 5.19 -13.62 0.47
CA VAL A 115 6.30 -13.24 -0.42
C VAL A 115 7.42 -12.58 0.37
N GLU A 116 7.10 -11.59 1.20
CA GLU A 116 8.07 -10.86 2.01
C GLU A 116 8.77 -11.80 2.99
N SER A 117 8.03 -12.64 3.71
CA SER A 117 8.59 -13.62 4.64
C SER A 117 9.47 -14.63 3.93
N ALA A 118 9.05 -15.15 2.77
CA ALA A 118 9.83 -16.08 1.97
C ALA A 118 11.16 -15.47 1.49
N LEU A 119 11.14 -14.21 1.05
CA LEU A 119 12.35 -13.48 0.64
C LEU A 119 13.29 -13.24 1.83
N MET A 120 12.75 -12.87 2.99
CA MET A 120 13.54 -12.67 4.21
C MET A 120 14.20 -13.97 4.67
N CYS A 121 13.49 -15.10 4.60
CA CYS A 121 14.04 -16.42 4.94
C CYS A 121 15.01 -16.97 3.90
N SER A 122 14.88 -16.59 2.63
CA SER A 122 15.77 -17.03 1.55
C SER A 122 17.12 -16.28 1.52
N GLY A 123 17.16 -15.11 2.18
CA GLY A 123 18.33 -14.22 2.18
C GLY A 123 19.24 -14.44 3.40
N THR A 124 20.56 -14.27 3.17
CA THR A 124 21.52 -14.08 4.26
C THR A 124 21.40 -12.63 4.78
N SER A 125 21.89 -12.35 6.00
CA SER A 125 21.91 -10.98 6.56
C SER A 125 22.49 -9.94 5.59
N ARG A 126 23.45 -10.35 4.75
CA ARG A 126 24.11 -9.51 3.74
C ARG A 126 23.23 -9.24 2.50
N ASN A 127 22.29 -10.14 2.16
CA ASN A 127 21.52 -10.09 0.90
C ASN A 127 20.06 -9.63 1.11
N ARG A 128 19.54 -9.70 2.33
CA ARG A 128 18.13 -9.39 2.63
C ARG A 128 17.69 -8.02 2.12
N GLY A 129 18.52 -6.99 2.30
CA GLY A 129 18.22 -5.64 1.81
C GLY A 129 18.08 -5.58 0.29
N ARG A 130 18.92 -6.33 -0.46
CA ARG A 130 18.81 -6.39 -1.93
C ARG A 130 17.56 -7.13 -2.40
N LEU A 131 17.18 -8.20 -1.70
CA LEU A 131 15.95 -8.96 -2.02
C LEU A 131 14.70 -8.12 -1.77
N LEU A 132 14.65 -7.40 -0.64
CA LEU A 132 13.54 -6.49 -0.35
C LEU A 132 13.49 -5.31 -1.32
N ALA A 133 14.64 -4.77 -1.73
CA ALA A 133 14.69 -3.72 -2.76
C ALA A 133 14.15 -4.22 -4.11
N ALA A 134 14.52 -5.45 -4.52
CA ALA A 134 13.97 -6.05 -5.74
C ALA A 134 12.46 -6.31 -5.64
N TYR A 135 11.98 -6.77 -4.50
CA TYR A 135 10.56 -6.93 -4.20
C TYR A 135 9.80 -5.61 -4.34
N MET A 136 10.29 -4.54 -3.73
CA MET A 136 9.66 -3.22 -3.82
C MET A 136 9.69 -2.66 -5.25
N MET A 137 10.79 -2.90 -5.98
CA MET A 137 10.89 -2.50 -7.39
C MET A 137 9.85 -3.23 -8.25
N VAL A 138 9.71 -4.55 -8.10
CA VAL A 138 8.71 -5.35 -8.81
C VAL A 138 7.30 -4.88 -8.46
N TYR A 139 7.03 -4.60 -7.19
CA TYR A 139 5.77 -4.03 -6.74
C TYR A 139 5.43 -2.72 -7.47
N TYR A 140 6.34 -1.76 -7.46
CA TYR A 140 6.10 -0.46 -8.08
C TYR A 140 6.00 -0.55 -9.60
N VAL A 141 6.90 -1.32 -10.24
CA VAL A 141 6.86 -1.53 -11.70
C VAL A 141 5.55 -2.20 -12.11
N GLY A 142 5.13 -3.25 -11.40
CA GLY A 142 3.88 -3.92 -11.66
C GLY A 142 2.67 -3.00 -11.48
N THR A 143 2.67 -2.19 -10.42
CA THR A 143 1.61 -1.20 -10.18
C THR A 143 1.57 -0.15 -11.29
N PHE A 144 2.71 0.39 -11.69
CA PHE A 144 2.81 1.36 -12.79
C PHE A 144 2.31 0.79 -14.12
N LEU A 145 2.77 -0.42 -14.49
CA LEU A 145 2.33 -1.09 -15.70
C LEU A 145 0.84 -1.42 -15.66
N GLY A 146 0.30 -1.82 -14.51
CA GLY A 146 -1.13 -2.03 -14.33
C GLY A 146 -1.95 -0.76 -14.58
N GLN A 147 -1.50 0.39 -14.10
CA GLN A 147 -2.16 1.67 -14.39
C GLN A 147 -2.09 2.04 -15.89
N LEU A 148 -0.96 1.79 -16.54
CA LEU A 148 -0.85 1.98 -18.00
C LEU A 148 -1.78 1.05 -18.77
N LEU A 149 -1.97 -0.19 -18.31
CA LEU A 149 -2.93 -1.11 -18.92
C LEU A 149 -4.35 -0.55 -18.86
N VAL A 150 -4.77 0.03 -17.74
CA VAL A 150 -6.09 0.69 -17.63
C VAL A 150 -6.26 1.78 -18.70
N SER A 151 -5.18 2.47 -19.08
CA SER A 151 -5.25 3.51 -20.11
C SER A 151 -5.32 2.97 -21.55
N LYS A 152 -5.05 1.68 -21.78
CA LYS A 152 -4.88 1.09 -23.12
C LYS A 152 -5.90 -0.01 -23.46
N VAL A 153 -6.53 -0.61 -22.47
CA VAL A 153 -7.47 -1.70 -22.65
C VAL A 153 -8.92 -1.27 -22.38
N SER A 154 -9.87 -2.11 -22.79
CA SER A 154 -11.27 -1.91 -22.40
C SER A 154 -11.38 -1.84 -20.87
N THR A 155 -12.20 -0.91 -20.38
CA THR A 155 -12.48 -0.74 -18.95
C THR A 155 -13.81 -1.37 -18.52
N GLU A 156 -14.43 -2.13 -19.42
CA GLU A 156 -15.68 -2.85 -19.12
C GLU A 156 -15.44 -4.00 -18.15
N LEU A 157 -16.30 -4.10 -17.14
CA LEU A 157 -16.22 -5.11 -16.07
C LEU A 157 -16.06 -6.52 -16.62
N MET A 158 -16.96 -6.95 -17.50
CA MET A 158 -16.99 -8.31 -18.03
C MET A 158 -15.81 -8.63 -18.95
N SER A 159 -15.19 -7.63 -19.56
CA SER A 159 -13.98 -7.80 -20.35
C SER A 159 -12.72 -7.89 -19.50
N VAL A 160 -12.67 -7.18 -18.37
CA VAL A 160 -11.47 -7.07 -17.52
C VAL A 160 -11.38 -8.21 -16.51
N LEU A 161 -12.46 -8.57 -15.84
CA LEU A 161 -12.43 -9.57 -14.75
C LEU A 161 -11.85 -10.93 -15.16
N PRO A 162 -12.15 -11.51 -16.33
CA PRO A 162 -11.60 -12.81 -16.72
C PRO A 162 -10.08 -12.80 -16.83
N TRP A 163 -9.50 -11.75 -17.45
CA TRP A 163 -8.04 -11.71 -17.60
C TRP A 163 -7.33 -11.30 -16.32
N VAL A 164 -7.90 -10.43 -15.48
CA VAL A 164 -7.36 -10.11 -14.14
C VAL A 164 -7.35 -11.36 -13.26
N THR A 165 -8.45 -12.11 -13.25
CA THR A 165 -8.54 -13.40 -12.55
C THR A 165 -7.53 -14.40 -13.11
N GLY A 166 -7.42 -14.47 -14.45
CA GLY A 166 -6.45 -15.30 -15.15
C GLY A 166 -5.01 -14.96 -14.81
N LEU A 167 -4.64 -13.66 -14.76
CA LEU A 167 -3.32 -13.20 -14.33
C LEU A 167 -3.00 -13.62 -12.89
N THR A 168 -3.99 -13.51 -12.01
CA THR A 168 -3.84 -13.91 -10.60
C THR A 168 -3.57 -15.41 -10.49
N LEU A 169 -4.28 -16.23 -11.23
CA LEU A 169 -4.06 -17.68 -11.27
C LEU A 169 -2.75 -18.03 -11.96
N ALA A 170 -2.40 -17.33 -13.04
CA ALA A 170 -1.13 -17.50 -13.74
C ALA A 170 0.09 -17.19 -12.84
N ALA A 171 -0.08 -16.31 -11.86
CA ALA A 171 0.97 -16.00 -10.87
C ALA A 171 1.36 -17.20 -9.99
N ILE A 172 0.52 -18.24 -9.93
CA ILE A 172 0.82 -19.50 -9.24
C ILE A 172 1.83 -20.34 -10.03
N LEU A 173 1.77 -20.30 -11.38
CA LEU A 173 2.54 -21.16 -12.26
C LEU A 173 4.05 -21.14 -12.01
N PRO A 174 4.71 -19.99 -11.84
CA PRO A 174 6.14 -19.96 -11.59
C PRO A 174 6.56 -20.76 -10.35
N LEU A 175 5.73 -20.76 -9.31
CA LEU A 175 6.02 -21.44 -8.05
C LEU A 175 5.72 -22.95 -8.05
N LEU A 176 4.96 -23.44 -9.03
CA LEU A 176 4.78 -24.89 -9.22
C LEU A 176 6.10 -25.59 -9.58
N PHE A 177 7.02 -24.88 -10.22
CA PHE A 177 8.32 -25.39 -10.68
C PHE A 177 9.45 -25.24 -9.65
N THR A 178 9.14 -24.74 -8.45
CA THR A 178 10.14 -24.56 -7.39
C THR A 178 9.52 -24.71 -6.01
N ARG A 179 10.34 -25.11 -5.05
CA ARG A 179 10.00 -25.06 -3.63
C ARG A 179 10.77 -23.90 -3.02
N VAL A 180 10.04 -22.88 -2.58
CA VAL A 180 10.61 -21.86 -1.71
C VAL A 180 10.82 -22.52 -0.34
N LEU A 181 12.05 -22.47 0.16
CA LEU A 181 12.54 -23.20 1.31
C LEU A 181 11.53 -23.32 2.46
N ASN A 182 11.32 -24.57 2.89
CA ASN A 182 10.69 -24.90 4.17
C ASN A 182 11.65 -24.59 5.34
N GLN A 183 12.08 -23.35 5.49
CA GLN A 183 12.70 -22.94 6.74
C GLN A 183 11.57 -22.66 7.73
N GLN A 184 11.62 -23.39 8.84
CA GLN A 184 10.75 -23.11 9.99
C GLN A 184 10.93 -21.65 10.36
N ALA A 185 9.81 -20.93 10.47
CA ALA A 185 9.82 -19.59 11.03
C ALA A 185 10.45 -19.72 12.44
N GLU A 186 11.66 -19.21 12.62
CA GLU A 186 12.28 -19.12 13.94
C GLU A 186 11.30 -18.42 14.87
N ASN A 187 11.07 -19.01 16.03
CA ASN A 187 10.32 -18.42 17.12
C ASN A 187 11.10 -17.18 17.58
N HIS A 188 10.82 -16.03 16.99
CA HIS A 188 11.27 -14.76 17.54
C HIS A 188 10.45 -14.52 18.81
N ASP A 189 11.15 -14.24 19.90
CA ASP A 189 10.59 -13.84 21.17
C ASP A 189 9.51 -12.78 20.95
N SER A 190 8.32 -13.06 21.46
CA SER A 190 7.12 -12.28 21.16
C SER A 190 7.08 -10.98 21.94
N THR A 191 7.85 -9.98 21.51
CA THR A 191 7.58 -8.61 21.94
C THR A 191 6.18 -8.23 21.47
N SER A 192 5.32 -7.80 22.37
CA SER A 192 3.92 -7.51 22.05
C SER A 192 3.81 -6.31 21.11
N ILE A 193 3.07 -6.46 20.01
CA ILE A 193 2.73 -5.35 19.07
C ILE A 193 2.10 -4.17 19.83
N THR A 194 1.25 -4.48 20.83
CA THR A 194 0.58 -3.46 21.65
C THR A 194 1.57 -2.62 22.45
N SER A 195 2.67 -3.21 22.93
CA SER A 195 3.72 -2.45 23.64
C SER A 195 4.44 -1.50 22.71
N MET A 196 4.67 -1.91 21.46
CA MET A 196 5.30 -1.06 20.43
C MET A 196 4.42 0.13 20.04
N LEU A 197 3.10 -0.07 19.89
CA LEU A 197 2.17 1.02 19.62
C LEU A 197 2.11 2.06 20.75
N LYS A 198 2.32 1.64 22.00
CA LYS A 198 2.33 2.53 23.17
C LYS A 198 3.68 3.21 23.41
N LEU A 199 4.72 2.82 22.69
CA LEU A 199 6.07 3.34 22.89
C LEU A 199 6.15 4.84 22.58
N ARG A 200 6.31 5.64 23.62
CA ARG A 200 6.29 7.12 23.52
C ARG A 200 7.36 7.66 22.57
N GLN A 201 8.52 7.02 22.50
CA GLN A 201 9.64 7.42 21.66
C GLN A 201 9.38 7.21 20.16
N ALA A 202 8.58 6.19 19.79
CA ALA A 202 8.24 5.88 18.41
C ALA A 202 6.91 6.50 17.93
N ARG A 203 6.19 7.20 18.82
CA ARG A 203 4.83 7.71 18.58
C ARG A 203 4.68 8.56 17.32
N LEU A 204 5.67 9.37 17.00
CA LEU A 204 5.64 10.20 15.78
C LEU A 204 5.69 9.34 14.52
N GLY A 205 6.47 8.26 14.50
CA GLY A 205 6.50 7.33 13.37
C GLY A 205 5.22 6.54 13.25
N VAL A 206 4.64 6.08 14.37
CA VAL A 206 3.32 5.41 14.39
C VAL A 206 2.25 6.33 13.80
N ASN A 207 2.18 7.59 14.25
CA ASN A 207 1.25 8.58 13.70
C ASN A 207 1.53 8.84 12.21
N GLY A 208 2.79 8.93 11.80
CA GLY A 208 3.19 9.09 10.39
C GLY A 208 2.72 7.94 9.51
N CYS A 209 2.78 6.71 10.01
CA CYS A 209 2.26 5.54 9.30
C CYS A 209 0.73 5.59 9.18
N ILE A 210 -0.01 6.00 10.23
CA ILE A 210 -1.46 6.19 10.16
C ILE A 210 -1.81 7.24 9.10
N ILE A 211 -1.16 8.41 9.15
CA ILE A 211 -1.39 9.51 8.20
C ILE A 211 -1.06 9.07 6.77
N SER A 212 0.06 8.38 6.56
CA SER A 212 0.40 7.83 5.25
C SER A 212 -0.67 6.84 4.75
N GLY A 213 -1.20 6.00 5.64
CA GLY A 213 -2.32 5.11 5.32
C GLY A 213 -3.57 5.87 4.90
N ILE A 214 -3.96 6.91 5.63
CA ILE A 214 -5.10 7.77 5.28
C ILE A 214 -4.88 8.42 3.90
N VAL A 215 -3.71 8.99 3.66
CA VAL A 215 -3.37 9.66 2.39
C VAL A 215 -3.42 8.69 1.22
N LEU A 216 -2.66 7.59 1.29
CA LEU A 216 -2.58 6.64 0.19
C LEU A 216 -3.87 5.83 0.00
N GLY A 217 -4.52 5.45 1.09
CA GLY A 217 -5.82 4.76 1.03
C GLY A 217 -6.88 5.60 0.35
N SER A 218 -6.96 6.90 0.69
CA SER A 218 -7.90 7.83 0.06
C SER A 218 -7.54 8.11 -1.40
N LEU A 219 -6.25 8.28 -1.74
CA LEU A 219 -5.82 8.46 -3.13
C LEU A 219 -6.13 7.23 -3.99
N TYR A 220 -5.78 6.03 -3.54
CA TYR A 220 -6.07 4.82 -4.30
C TYR A 220 -7.57 4.52 -4.39
N GLY A 221 -8.31 4.75 -3.29
CA GLY A 221 -9.73 4.43 -3.22
C GLY A 221 -10.65 5.44 -3.91
N LEU A 222 -10.28 6.71 -3.95
CA LEU A 222 -11.19 7.79 -4.36
C LEU A 222 -10.66 8.70 -5.47
N MET A 223 -9.36 8.70 -5.77
CA MET A 223 -8.81 9.50 -6.87
C MET A 223 -9.40 9.13 -8.24
N PRO A 224 -9.56 7.83 -8.59
CA PRO A 224 -10.23 7.48 -9.84
C PRO A 224 -11.66 8.03 -9.91
N LEU A 225 -12.42 7.97 -8.80
CA LEU A 225 -13.76 8.53 -8.72
C LEU A 225 -13.76 10.05 -8.86
N PHE A 226 -12.85 10.75 -8.16
CA PHE A 226 -12.68 12.20 -8.28
C PHE A 226 -12.44 12.63 -9.73
N LEU A 227 -11.52 11.96 -10.43
CA LEU A 227 -11.23 12.25 -11.83
C LEU A 227 -12.43 11.96 -12.75
N ASN A 228 -13.18 10.88 -12.47
CA ASN A 228 -14.41 10.54 -13.20
C ASN A 228 -15.47 11.63 -13.03
N HIS A 229 -15.71 12.12 -11.82
CA HIS A 229 -16.63 13.23 -11.56
C HIS A 229 -16.22 14.55 -12.23
N LYS A 230 -14.92 14.73 -12.51
CA LYS A 230 -14.41 15.86 -13.31
C LYS A 230 -14.51 15.66 -14.83
N GLY A 231 -15.13 14.56 -15.26
CA GLY A 231 -15.32 14.25 -16.68
C GLY A 231 -14.10 13.68 -17.39
N VAL A 232 -13.07 13.25 -16.65
CA VAL A 232 -11.89 12.60 -17.20
C VAL A 232 -12.25 11.20 -17.69
N SER A 233 -11.87 10.84 -18.91
CA SER A 233 -12.13 9.51 -19.46
C SER A 233 -11.39 8.40 -18.69
N ASN A 234 -11.94 7.18 -18.65
CA ASN A 234 -11.33 6.05 -17.95
C ASN A 234 -9.89 5.77 -18.40
N ALA A 235 -9.61 5.89 -19.69
CA ALA A 235 -8.25 5.75 -20.22
C ALA A 235 -7.29 6.81 -19.66
N SER A 236 -7.74 8.06 -19.58
CA SER A 236 -6.95 9.15 -19.01
C SER A 236 -6.79 9.00 -17.50
N ILE A 237 -7.78 8.45 -16.80
CA ILE A 237 -7.67 8.14 -15.35
C ILE A 237 -6.52 7.15 -15.10
N GLY A 238 -6.42 6.07 -15.88
CA GLY A 238 -5.30 5.14 -15.79
C GLY A 238 -3.94 5.82 -15.99
N PHE A 239 -3.84 6.74 -16.96
CA PHE A 239 -2.63 7.53 -17.16
C PHE A 239 -2.28 8.41 -15.94
N TRP A 240 -3.24 9.14 -15.38
CA TRP A 240 -3.02 9.98 -14.21
C TRP A 240 -2.64 9.17 -12.96
N MET A 241 -3.24 8.01 -12.78
CA MET A 241 -2.83 7.08 -11.71
C MET A 241 -1.41 6.56 -11.94
N ALA A 242 -1.01 6.30 -13.19
CA ALA A 242 0.37 5.94 -13.52
C ALA A 242 1.36 7.07 -13.21
N VAL A 243 1.00 8.33 -13.48
CA VAL A 243 1.81 9.52 -13.11
C VAL A 243 1.99 9.58 -11.61
N LEU A 244 0.93 9.41 -10.82
CA LEU A 244 0.97 9.41 -9.36
C LEU A 244 1.93 8.33 -8.83
N VAL A 245 1.84 7.10 -9.34
CA VAL A 245 2.69 5.97 -8.91
C VAL A 245 4.14 6.17 -9.36
N SER A 246 4.37 6.63 -10.59
CA SER A 246 5.72 6.88 -11.11
C SER A 246 6.46 7.92 -10.28
N ALA A 247 5.78 8.96 -9.84
CA ALA A 247 6.33 9.95 -8.94
C ALA A 247 6.78 9.34 -7.60
N GLY A 248 5.99 8.41 -7.05
CA GLY A 248 6.36 7.63 -5.88
C GLY A 248 7.64 6.83 -6.09
N ILE A 249 7.76 6.12 -7.23
CA ILE A 249 8.96 5.35 -7.59
C ILE A 249 10.19 6.26 -7.67
N LEU A 250 10.08 7.36 -8.42
CA LEU A 250 11.17 8.29 -8.62
C LEU A 250 11.57 9.02 -7.32
N GLY A 251 10.62 9.23 -6.42
CA GLY A 251 10.84 9.87 -5.12
C GLY A 251 11.57 8.99 -4.10
N GLN A 252 11.47 7.64 -4.19
CA GLN A 252 12.02 6.72 -3.18
C GLN A 252 13.51 6.95 -2.93
N TRP A 253 14.31 6.96 -4.00
CA TRP A 253 15.74 7.04 -3.89
C TRP A 253 16.25 8.43 -3.42
N PRO A 254 15.85 9.58 -4.02
CA PRO A 254 16.31 10.88 -3.57
C PRO A 254 15.83 11.21 -2.15
N ILE A 255 14.57 10.89 -1.81
CA ILE A 255 14.03 11.18 -0.48
C ILE A 255 14.70 10.30 0.59
N GLY A 256 14.96 9.02 0.29
CA GLY A 256 15.74 8.15 1.17
C GLY A 256 17.14 8.73 1.46
N ARG A 257 17.87 9.16 0.43
CA ARG A 257 19.18 9.79 0.59
C ARG A 257 19.13 11.10 1.38
N LEU A 258 18.11 11.92 1.14
CA LEU A 258 17.92 13.15 1.91
C LEU A 258 17.64 12.84 3.39
N ALA A 259 16.86 11.79 3.66
CA ALA A 259 16.55 11.34 5.02
C ALA A 259 17.82 10.86 5.77
N ASP A 260 18.71 10.13 5.08
CA ASP A 260 19.97 9.69 5.65
C ASP A 260 20.96 10.85 5.85
N LYS A 261 20.96 11.86 4.95
CA LYS A 261 21.90 13.00 5.01
C LYS A 261 21.45 14.08 6.00
N PHE A 262 20.19 14.46 6.02
CA PHE A 262 19.67 15.58 6.79
C PHE A 262 18.89 15.17 8.04
N GLY A 263 18.72 13.88 8.26
CA GLY A 263 17.93 13.29 9.33
C GLY A 263 16.46 13.14 8.98
N ARG A 264 15.90 12.00 9.41
CA ARG A 264 14.55 11.56 9.04
C ARG A 264 13.46 12.50 9.53
N LEU A 265 13.63 13.12 10.68
CA LEU A 265 12.63 14.06 11.23
C LEU A 265 12.47 15.32 10.38
N LEU A 266 13.58 15.90 9.90
CA LEU A 266 13.54 17.07 9.02
C LEU A 266 12.87 16.72 7.69
N VAL A 267 13.26 15.58 7.10
CA VAL A 267 12.69 15.13 5.83
C VAL A 267 11.19 14.84 5.98
N LEU A 268 10.74 14.23 7.08
CA LEU A 268 9.31 14.06 7.37
C LEU A 268 8.56 15.39 7.40
N ARG A 269 9.09 16.42 8.04
CA ARG A 269 8.48 17.77 8.07
C ARG A 269 8.33 18.34 6.67
N VAL A 270 9.39 18.26 5.87
CA VAL A 270 9.38 18.76 4.49
C VAL A 270 8.40 17.95 3.64
N GLN A 271 8.39 16.61 3.73
CA GLN A 271 7.47 15.77 2.99
C GLN A 271 6.00 16.08 3.31
N VAL A 272 5.66 16.18 4.59
CA VAL A 272 4.30 16.49 5.03
C VAL A 272 3.88 17.87 4.53
N PHE A 273 4.77 18.85 4.59
CA PHE A 273 4.52 20.18 4.02
C PHE A 273 4.29 20.11 2.51
N VAL A 274 5.08 19.32 1.78
CA VAL A 274 4.94 19.11 0.34
C VAL A 274 3.62 18.39 0.02
N VAL A 275 3.18 17.42 0.83
CA VAL A 275 1.85 16.78 0.69
C VAL A 275 0.74 17.81 0.83
N ILE A 276 0.83 18.73 1.79
CA ILE A 276 -0.14 19.82 1.97
C ILE A 276 -0.18 20.70 0.72
N LEU A 277 0.98 21.15 0.24
CA LEU A 277 1.06 21.99 -0.96
C LEU A 277 0.52 21.28 -2.21
N GLY A 278 0.90 20.01 -2.41
CA GLY A 278 0.39 19.20 -3.53
C GLY A 278 -1.13 19.01 -3.46
N SER A 279 -1.67 18.79 -2.26
CA SER A 279 -3.12 18.67 -2.06
C SER A 279 -3.85 19.99 -2.36
N ILE A 280 -3.32 21.12 -1.93
CA ILE A 280 -3.88 22.45 -2.23
C ILE A 280 -3.80 22.73 -3.75
N ALA A 281 -2.68 22.38 -4.38
CA ALA A 281 -2.49 22.57 -5.83
C ALA A 281 -3.50 21.74 -6.65
N MET A 282 -3.92 20.58 -6.16
CA MET A 282 -4.95 19.75 -6.80
C MET A 282 -6.34 20.41 -6.84
N LEU A 283 -6.58 21.42 -6.03
CA LEU A 283 -7.83 22.20 -6.10
C LEU A 283 -7.88 23.08 -7.35
N SER A 284 -6.74 23.34 -7.98
CA SER A 284 -6.62 24.05 -9.26
C SER A 284 -6.42 23.06 -10.40
N GLN A 285 -7.36 23.00 -11.35
CA GLN A 285 -7.27 22.09 -12.50
C GLN A 285 -6.06 22.41 -13.42
N ALA A 286 -5.60 23.65 -13.46
CA ALA A 286 -4.47 24.08 -14.27
C ALA A 286 -3.12 23.47 -13.83
N ALA A 287 -3.00 23.04 -12.58
CA ALA A 287 -1.78 22.51 -11.99
C ALA A 287 -1.84 20.99 -11.72
N MET A 288 -2.78 20.25 -12.31
CA MET A 288 -3.04 18.84 -11.97
C MET A 288 -1.80 17.95 -12.17
N ALA A 289 -1.09 18.05 -13.28
CA ALA A 289 0.07 17.21 -13.58
C ALA A 289 1.22 17.38 -12.56
N PRO A 290 1.74 18.60 -12.33
CA PRO A 290 2.78 18.80 -11.32
C PRO A 290 2.28 18.55 -9.91
N ALA A 291 1.03 18.84 -9.57
CA ALA A 291 0.45 18.58 -8.26
C ALA A 291 0.36 17.08 -7.97
N LEU A 292 -0.10 16.26 -8.92
CA LEU A 292 -0.11 14.80 -8.81
C LEU A 292 1.29 14.22 -8.65
N PHE A 293 2.25 14.72 -9.43
CA PHE A 293 3.63 14.26 -9.33
C PHE A 293 4.22 14.57 -7.95
N ILE A 294 4.05 15.78 -7.45
CA ILE A 294 4.53 16.19 -6.12
C ILE A 294 3.84 15.38 -5.03
N LEU A 295 2.52 15.22 -5.13
CA LEU A 295 1.71 14.48 -4.16
C LEU A 295 2.10 12.99 -4.15
N GLY A 296 2.34 12.40 -5.32
CA GLY A 296 2.83 11.03 -5.45
C GLY A 296 4.22 10.86 -4.85
N ALA A 297 5.18 11.71 -5.22
CA ALA A 297 6.55 11.62 -4.71
C ALA A 297 6.61 11.73 -3.18
N ALA A 298 5.92 12.68 -2.58
CA ALA A 298 5.91 12.88 -1.14
C ALA A 298 5.02 11.85 -0.40
N GLY A 299 3.83 11.53 -0.94
CA GLY A 299 2.87 10.64 -0.30
C GLY A 299 3.36 9.19 -0.20
N PHE A 300 3.88 8.62 -1.31
CA PHE A 300 4.38 7.23 -1.32
C PHE A 300 5.63 7.01 -0.49
N THR A 301 6.43 8.05 -0.29
CA THR A 301 7.66 7.95 0.48
C THR A 301 7.48 8.29 1.96
N LEU A 302 6.30 8.79 2.35
CA LEU A 302 6.01 9.16 3.74
C LEU A 302 6.06 7.96 4.69
N TYR A 303 5.44 6.83 4.29
CA TYR A 303 5.44 5.61 5.09
C TYR A 303 6.85 5.08 5.36
N PRO A 304 7.72 4.85 4.34
CA PRO A 304 9.07 4.33 4.59
C PRO A 304 9.91 5.25 5.49
N VAL A 305 9.80 6.56 5.35
CA VAL A 305 10.57 7.50 6.16
C VAL A 305 10.06 7.53 7.61
N ALA A 306 8.74 7.53 7.81
CA ALA A 306 8.13 7.44 9.14
C ALA A 306 8.45 6.13 9.84
N MET A 307 8.40 5.01 9.11
CA MET A 307 8.79 3.69 9.59
C MET A 307 10.26 3.66 10.01
N ALA A 308 11.14 4.13 9.14
CA ALA A 308 12.56 4.17 9.41
C ALA A 308 12.89 5.03 10.64
N TRP A 309 12.21 6.17 10.81
CA TRP A 309 12.35 7.02 12.00
C TRP A 309 11.91 6.30 13.29
N ALA A 310 10.77 5.57 13.26
CA ALA A 310 10.31 4.81 14.42
C ALA A 310 11.25 3.66 14.78
N CYS A 311 11.77 2.95 13.77
CA CYS A 311 12.69 1.84 13.97
C CYS A 311 14.04 2.26 14.57
N GLU A 312 14.46 3.53 14.40
CA GLU A 312 15.65 4.07 15.10
C GLU A 312 15.46 4.23 16.61
N LYS A 313 14.23 4.20 17.10
CA LYS A 313 13.88 4.44 18.51
C LYS A 313 13.73 3.16 19.32
N VAL A 314 13.97 2.01 18.72
CA VAL A 314 13.80 0.69 19.35
C VAL A 314 15.08 -0.12 19.24
N GLU A 315 15.24 -1.08 20.15
CA GLU A 315 16.36 -2.00 20.14
C GLU A 315 16.22 -3.04 19.02
N HIS A 316 17.34 -3.64 18.62
CA HIS A 316 17.38 -4.57 17.48
C HIS A 316 16.40 -5.74 17.62
N HIS A 317 16.23 -6.30 18.81
CA HIS A 317 15.29 -7.39 19.07
C HIS A 317 13.80 -6.97 18.95
N GLN A 318 13.49 -5.68 19.05
CA GLN A 318 12.13 -5.12 18.96
C GLN A 318 11.75 -4.71 17.53
N LEU A 319 12.71 -4.70 16.57
CA LEU A 319 12.49 -4.19 15.21
C LEU A 319 11.36 -4.91 14.49
N VAL A 320 11.24 -6.24 14.63
CA VAL A 320 10.18 -7.02 13.98
C VAL A 320 8.81 -6.63 14.52
N ALA A 321 8.67 -6.55 15.85
CA ALA A 321 7.42 -6.14 16.48
C ALA A 321 7.05 -4.70 16.16
N MET A 322 8.05 -3.80 16.09
CA MET A 322 7.84 -2.41 15.69
C MET A 322 7.37 -2.34 14.24
N ASN A 323 8.01 -3.05 13.32
CA ASN A 323 7.58 -3.07 11.91
C ASN A 323 6.14 -3.55 11.75
N GLN A 324 5.75 -4.61 12.47
CA GLN A 324 4.36 -5.09 12.49
C GLN A 324 3.39 -4.03 13.04
N ALA A 325 3.76 -3.33 14.11
CA ALA A 325 2.96 -2.26 14.68
C ALA A 325 2.76 -1.09 13.71
N LEU A 326 3.80 -0.73 12.96
CA LEU A 326 3.77 0.34 11.97
C LEU A 326 2.94 -0.05 10.73
N LEU A 327 3.05 -1.28 10.26
CA LEU A 327 2.22 -1.80 9.17
C LEU A 327 0.74 -1.85 9.59
N LEU A 328 0.45 -2.29 10.82
CA LEU A 328 -0.90 -2.24 11.38
C LEU A 328 -1.44 -0.81 11.44
N SER A 329 -0.62 0.14 11.87
CA SER A 329 -0.97 1.56 11.93
C SER A 329 -1.30 2.12 10.54
N TYR A 330 -0.49 1.80 9.54
CA TYR A 330 -0.74 2.15 8.14
C TYR A 330 -2.06 1.55 7.63
N THR A 331 -2.31 0.29 7.93
CA THR A 331 -3.53 -0.41 7.50
C THR A 331 -4.79 0.20 8.14
N VAL A 332 -4.72 0.58 9.42
CA VAL A 332 -5.82 1.29 10.09
C VAL A 332 -6.08 2.64 9.41
N GLY A 333 -5.05 3.39 9.08
CA GLY A 333 -5.18 4.64 8.31
C GLY A 333 -5.84 4.40 6.94
N SER A 334 -5.39 3.40 6.20
CA SER A 334 -5.93 3.05 4.88
C SER A 334 -7.36 2.54 4.93
N LEU A 335 -7.77 1.92 6.02
CA LEU A 335 -9.13 1.49 6.27
C LEU A 335 -10.07 2.68 6.51
N LEU A 336 -9.67 3.61 7.38
CA LEU A 336 -10.51 4.73 7.79
C LEU A 336 -10.54 5.85 6.73
N GLY A 337 -9.43 6.06 6.02
CA GLY A 337 -9.26 7.15 5.05
C GLY A 337 -10.36 7.22 4.00
N PRO A 338 -10.56 6.19 3.16
CA PRO A 338 -11.53 6.24 2.07
C PRO A 338 -12.97 6.42 2.53
N SER A 339 -13.42 5.71 3.56
CA SER A 339 -14.80 5.81 4.06
C SER A 339 -15.12 7.21 4.60
N PHE A 340 -14.23 7.74 5.44
CA PHE A 340 -14.45 9.07 6.02
C PHE A 340 -14.37 10.17 4.96
N THR A 341 -13.37 10.08 4.07
CA THR A 341 -13.22 11.05 2.97
C THR A 341 -14.39 11.00 2.01
N ALA A 342 -14.87 9.80 1.65
CA ALA A 342 -16.03 9.64 0.76
C ALA A 342 -17.30 10.20 1.36
N MET A 343 -17.50 10.05 2.67
CA MET A 343 -18.62 10.65 3.36
C MET A 343 -18.58 12.19 3.26
N LEU A 344 -17.41 12.79 3.43
CA LEU A 344 -17.26 14.25 3.27
C LEU A 344 -17.49 14.69 1.82
N MET A 345 -16.94 13.95 0.85
CA MET A 345 -17.13 14.24 -0.58
C MET A 345 -18.60 14.20 -0.97
N GLN A 346 -19.35 13.20 -0.51
CA GLN A 346 -20.77 13.05 -0.82
C GLN A 346 -21.62 14.17 -0.27
N ASN A 347 -21.35 14.63 0.96
CA ASN A 347 -22.21 15.62 1.65
C ASN A 347 -21.87 17.07 1.27
N PHE A 348 -20.66 17.33 0.75
CA PHE A 348 -20.20 18.69 0.49
C PHE A 348 -19.62 18.87 -0.91
N SER A 349 -18.46 18.28 -1.21
CA SER A 349 -17.77 18.49 -2.49
C SER A 349 -16.67 17.44 -2.71
N ASP A 350 -16.43 17.06 -3.96
CA ASP A 350 -15.32 16.19 -4.35
C ASP A 350 -13.94 16.75 -3.97
N ASN A 351 -13.80 18.05 -3.91
CA ASN A 351 -12.57 18.72 -3.50
C ASN A 351 -12.15 18.39 -2.06
N LEU A 352 -13.08 17.89 -1.23
CA LEU A 352 -12.80 17.46 0.14
C LEU A 352 -11.84 16.27 0.22
N LEU A 353 -11.63 15.53 -0.88
CA LEU A 353 -10.55 14.57 -0.95
C LEU A 353 -9.20 15.22 -0.60
N PHE A 354 -8.87 16.31 -1.25
CA PHE A 354 -7.58 16.99 -1.05
C PHE A 354 -7.55 17.86 0.20
N ILE A 355 -8.67 18.48 0.54
CA ILE A 355 -8.79 19.26 1.77
C ILE A 355 -8.60 18.36 3.00
N MET A 356 -9.16 17.16 3.00
CA MET A 356 -8.98 16.18 4.08
C MET A 356 -7.53 15.72 4.17
N ILE A 357 -6.90 15.36 3.03
CA ILE A 357 -5.48 14.99 2.99
C ILE A 357 -4.60 16.13 3.55
N ALA A 358 -4.84 17.36 3.11
CA ALA A 358 -4.14 18.54 3.61
C ALA A 358 -4.35 18.73 5.12
N SER A 359 -5.57 18.57 5.62
CA SER A 359 -5.92 18.78 7.03
C SER A 359 -5.24 17.76 7.95
N VAL A 360 -5.32 16.45 7.62
CA VAL A 360 -4.67 15.43 8.43
C VAL A 360 -3.14 15.55 8.38
N SER A 361 -2.60 15.93 7.22
CA SER A 361 -1.17 16.21 7.06
C SER A 361 -0.74 17.43 7.87
N PHE A 362 -1.55 18.48 7.92
CA PHE A 362 -1.30 19.68 8.73
C PHE A 362 -1.29 19.36 10.23
N ILE A 363 -2.25 18.56 10.71
CA ILE A 363 -2.26 18.11 12.12
C ILE A 363 -0.97 17.33 12.43
N TYR A 364 -0.54 16.47 11.53
CA TYR A 364 0.71 15.72 11.71
C TYR A 364 1.94 16.63 11.69
N LEU A 365 1.98 17.64 10.81
CA LEU A 365 3.05 18.64 10.78
C LEU A 365 3.16 19.39 12.11
N LEU A 366 2.03 19.78 12.71
CA LEU A 366 2.03 20.42 14.04
C LEU A 366 2.60 19.48 15.12
N MET A 367 2.29 18.16 15.06
CA MET A 367 2.87 17.18 15.98
C MET A 367 4.38 17.06 15.79
N LEU A 368 4.87 17.07 14.55
CA LEU A 368 6.30 17.02 14.22
C LEU A 368 7.05 18.29 14.67
N LEU A 369 6.43 19.46 14.61
CA LEU A 369 7.02 20.72 15.03
C LEU A 369 7.10 20.85 16.56
N ARG A 370 6.06 20.41 17.28
CA ARG A 370 6.03 20.44 18.76
C ARG A 370 7.11 19.57 19.40
N ASN A 371 7.53 18.49 18.74
CA ASN A 371 8.59 17.60 19.25
C ASN A 371 10.02 18.06 18.89
N ALA A 372 10.20 19.26 18.36
CA ALA A 372 11.52 19.82 18.03
C ALA A 372 12.41 20.08 19.27
N GLY A 373 11.82 20.10 20.48
CA GLY A 373 12.55 20.41 21.73
C GLY A 373 13.20 19.22 22.44
N HIS A 374 12.99 17.99 21.96
CA HIS A 374 13.56 16.78 22.56
C HIS A 374 14.41 16.02 21.55
N THR A 375 15.55 16.57 21.15
CA THR A 375 16.60 15.79 20.50
C THR A 375 17.33 15.00 21.60
N PRO A 376 17.24 13.65 21.63
CA PRO A 376 18.17 12.87 22.44
C PRO A 376 19.56 13.09 21.87
N LYS A 377 20.55 13.35 22.77
CA LYS A 377 21.96 13.35 22.38
C LYS A 377 22.28 12.05 21.63
N PRO A 378 23.11 12.08 20.55
CA PRO A 378 23.54 10.88 19.89
C PRO A 378 24.23 9.98 20.92
N VAL A 379 23.77 8.72 21.02
CA VAL A 379 24.51 7.70 21.76
C VAL A 379 25.80 7.49 20.98
N ALA A 380 26.93 7.89 21.57
CA ALA A 380 28.24 7.61 21.00
C ALA A 380 28.38 6.09 20.93
N HIS A 381 28.45 5.54 19.73
CA HIS A 381 28.86 4.16 19.51
C HIS A 381 30.36 4.10 19.83
N VAL A 382 30.71 3.50 20.98
CA VAL A 382 32.05 3.02 21.33
C VAL A 382 32.25 1.64 20.69
#